data_85fb8745fd69a7d93865bfeec3e4934d
#
_entry.id   85fb8745fd69a7d93865bfeec3e4934d
#
_cell.length_a   1.000
_cell.length_b   1.000
_cell.length_c   1.000
_cell.angle_alpha   90.00
_cell.angle_beta   90.00
_cell.angle_gamma   90.00
#
_symmetry.space_group_name_H-M   'P 1'
#
loop_
_entity.id
_entity.type
_entity.pdbx_description
1 polymer ?
#
loop_
_entity_poly.entity_id
_entity_poly.type
_entity_poly.pdbx_seq_one_letter_code
_entity_poly.pdbx_strand_id
1 'polypeptide(L)'
;MEYSGGMKRLISIVVFCFLLVSCEPPQDGHGTYEYDNGTYVGAYKDGNMHGQGTFTTPDGNKYVGEWKDGKKHGRGTFTYASGTKYVGEWKDDVIHGQGTATLPDGSKYVGEYKDGRQHGQGTVTLASGNKYVGQYKDGKKHGRGAEVYASGNKYSGSYLNDKKHGQGTSTYTDGDKYVGEWKEGQRHGHGTYTFSDGSKYVGQWKNDKSHGQGTDTFATGPMYVGEKKDGKPWEGNEYNKNRNVIATYSEGVKKPIN
;
A
#
# COMPACT_ATOMS: atom_id res chain seq x y z
N MET A 1 12.54 -92.26 -31.49
CA MET A 1 13.43 -91.52 -30.55
C MET A 1 12.85 -90.14 -30.44
N GLU A 2 12.13 -89.88 -29.32
CA GLU A 2 11.45 -88.65 -29.05
C GLU A 2 12.41 -87.68 -28.33
N TYR A 3 12.46 -86.47 -28.80
CA TYR A 3 13.07 -85.34 -28.02
C TYR A 3 11.97 -84.44 -27.57
N SER A 4 11.71 -84.50 -26.27
CA SER A 4 10.85 -83.59 -25.51
C SER A 4 11.62 -82.32 -25.23
N GLY A 5 11.21 -81.20 -25.84
CA GLY A 5 11.71 -79.87 -25.60
C GLY A 5 10.83 -79.13 -24.58
N GLY A 6 11.24 -79.09 -23.35
CA GLY A 6 10.51 -78.33 -22.28
C GLY A 6 10.69 -76.82 -22.44
N MET A 7 9.61 -76.14 -22.64
CA MET A 7 9.52 -74.69 -22.74
C MET A 7 9.47 -74.09 -21.31
N LYS A 8 10.60 -73.54 -20.90
CA LYS A 8 10.64 -72.76 -19.65
C LYS A 8 9.89 -71.43 -19.82
N ARG A 9 8.71 -71.32 -19.20
CA ARG A 9 7.99 -70.05 -19.06
C ARG A 9 8.74 -69.17 -18.06
N LEU A 10 9.32 -68.05 -18.54
CA LEU A 10 9.75 -66.95 -17.68
C LEU A 10 8.49 -66.27 -17.13
N ILE A 11 8.26 -66.46 -15.84
CA ILE A 11 7.28 -65.66 -15.09
C ILE A 11 7.94 -64.32 -14.78
N SER A 12 7.59 -63.30 -15.56
CA SER A 12 7.94 -61.92 -15.23
C SER A 12 7.13 -61.49 -13.99
N ILE A 13 7.77 -61.47 -12.86
CA ILE A 13 7.20 -60.90 -11.66
C ILE A 13 7.24 -59.38 -11.82
N VAL A 14 6.10 -58.80 -12.27
CA VAL A 14 5.88 -57.36 -12.20
C VAL A 14 5.65 -57.04 -10.76
N VAL A 15 6.68 -56.52 -10.10
CA VAL A 15 6.56 -55.94 -8.77
C VAL A 15 5.79 -54.62 -8.92
N PHE A 16 4.47 -54.70 -8.77
CA PHE A 16 3.67 -53.49 -8.52
C PHE A 16 4.05 -52.95 -7.17
N CYS A 17 4.90 -51.93 -7.18
CA CYS A 17 5.07 -51.08 -6.00
C CYS A 17 3.74 -50.37 -5.76
N PHE A 18 2.84 -50.98 -5.01
CA PHE A 18 1.75 -50.26 -4.37
C PHE A 18 2.40 -49.27 -3.38
N LEU A 19 2.53 -48.02 -3.77
CA LEU A 19 2.66 -46.93 -2.79
C LEU A 19 1.39 -47.02 -1.94
N LEU A 20 1.56 -47.58 -0.72
CA LEU A 20 0.57 -47.51 0.34
C LEU A 20 0.45 -46.04 0.69
N VAL A 21 -0.50 -45.34 0.05
CA VAL A 21 -1.01 -44.08 0.58
C VAL A 21 -1.66 -44.48 1.93
N SER A 22 -1.00 -44.14 3.01
CA SER A 22 -1.59 -44.37 4.33
C SER A 22 -2.90 -43.59 4.42
N CYS A 23 -3.99 -44.22 4.93
CA CYS A 23 -5.28 -43.57 5.12
C CYS A 23 -5.22 -42.42 6.16
N GLU A 24 -4.10 -42.27 6.84
CA GLU A 24 -3.87 -41.24 7.87
C GLU A 24 -2.54 -40.54 7.64
N PRO A 25 -2.43 -39.25 8.02
CA PRO A 25 -1.17 -38.52 7.95
C PRO A 25 -0.11 -39.17 8.87
N PRO A 26 1.20 -39.01 8.53
CA PRO A 26 2.27 -39.45 9.39
C PRO A 26 2.14 -38.86 10.80
N GLN A 27 2.35 -39.67 11.84
CA GLN A 27 2.29 -39.18 13.22
C GLN A 27 3.48 -38.26 13.51
N ASP A 28 4.70 -38.67 13.14
CA ASP A 28 5.94 -37.92 13.34
C ASP A 28 6.88 -38.10 12.13
N GLY A 29 7.82 -37.15 11.97
CA GLY A 29 8.86 -37.20 10.93
C GLY A 29 8.46 -36.45 9.66
N HIS A 30 8.95 -36.90 8.48
CA HIS A 30 8.67 -36.29 7.19
C HIS A 30 7.82 -37.22 6.33
N GLY A 31 6.84 -36.64 5.63
CA GLY A 31 5.98 -37.42 4.73
C GLY A 31 5.18 -36.56 3.75
N THR A 32 4.45 -37.28 2.89
CA THR A 32 3.47 -36.69 1.97
C THR A 32 2.09 -37.22 2.34
N TYR A 33 1.11 -36.34 2.40
CA TYR A 33 -0.26 -36.72 2.61
C TYR A 33 -1.21 -35.87 1.76
N GLU A 34 -2.20 -36.52 1.17
CA GLU A 34 -3.25 -35.89 0.36
C GLU A 34 -4.49 -35.65 1.23
N TYR A 35 -4.76 -34.37 1.49
CA TYR A 35 -5.99 -33.91 2.13
C TYR A 35 -7.04 -33.60 1.04
N ASP A 36 -8.31 -33.54 1.40
CA ASP A 36 -9.39 -33.17 0.48
C ASP A 36 -9.17 -31.82 -0.22
N ASN A 37 -8.45 -30.90 0.45
CA ASN A 37 -8.20 -29.55 -0.01
C ASN A 37 -6.78 -29.32 -0.55
N GLY A 38 -5.95 -30.37 -0.65
CA GLY A 38 -4.61 -30.27 -1.22
C GLY A 38 -3.60 -31.26 -0.66
N THR A 39 -2.37 -31.19 -1.16
CA THR A 39 -1.27 -32.08 -0.79
C THR A 39 -0.27 -31.36 0.09
N TYR A 40 0.07 -31.94 1.20
CA TYR A 40 1.18 -31.50 2.07
C TYR A 40 2.38 -32.40 1.91
N VAL A 41 3.56 -31.79 1.83
CA VAL A 41 4.86 -32.46 1.85
C VAL A 41 5.72 -31.74 2.89
N GLY A 42 6.08 -32.42 3.99
CA GLY A 42 6.85 -31.78 5.04
C GLY A 42 6.94 -32.57 6.33
N ALA A 43 7.33 -31.87 7.38
CA ALA A 43 7.43 -32.43 8.71
C ALA A 43 6.07 -32.54 9.41
N TYR A 44 5.92 -33.59 10.22
CA TYR A 44 4.77 -33.87 11.07
C TYR A 44 5.20 -34.03 12.50
N LYS A 45 4.33 -33.66 13.42
CA LYS A 45 4.42 -33.90 14.85
C LYS A 45 3.04 -34.15 15.43
N ASP A 46 2.88 -35.25 16.16
CA ASP A 46 1.60 -35.67 16.76
C ASP A 46 0.46 -35.67 15.71
N GLY A 47 0.73 -36.15 14.48
CA GLY A 47 -0.21 -36.20 13.37
C GLY A 47 -0.52 -34.85 12.70
N ASN A 48 0.09 -33.76 13.13
CA ASN A 48 -0.16 -32.42 12.59
C ASN A 48 1.01 -31.94 11.71
N MET A 49 0.70 -31.15 10.68
CA MET A 49 1.72 -30.41 9.92
C MET A 49 2.55 -29.57 10.90
N HIS A 50 3.88 -29.75 10.90
CA HIS A 50 4.78 -29.08 11.82
C HIS A 50 6.13 -28.78 11.14
N GLY A 51 6.95 -27.86 11.70
CA GLY A 51 8.26 -27.52 11.12
C GLY A 51 8.17 -27.01 9.69
N GLN A 52 9.10 -27.41 8.82
CA GLN A 52 9.13 -26.99 7.42
C GLN A 52 8.24 -27.88 6.55
N GLY A 53 7.45 -27.24 5.67
CA GLY A 53 6.60 -27.99 4.74
C GLY A 53 6.03 -27.15 3.60
N THR A 54 5.52 -27.87 2.61
CA THR A 54 4.85 -27.32 1.43
C THR A 54 3.42 -27.83 1.39
N PHE A 55 2.44 -26.93 1.27
CA PHE A 55 1.06 -27.26 0.99
C PHE A 55 0.66 -26.70 -0.38
N THR A 56 0.11 -27.54 -1.24
CA THR A 56 -0.35 -27.16 -2.57
C THR A 56 -1.82 -27.53 -2.71
N THR A 57 -2.66 -26.56 -3.06
CA THR A 57 -4.08 -26.80 -3.31
C THR A 57 -4.34 -27.21 -4.76
N PRO A 58 -5.46 -27.88 -5.08
CA PRO A 58 -5.79 -28.32 -6.45
C PRO A 58 -5.91 -27.16 -7.44
N ASP A 59 -6.31 -25.97 -6.99
CA ASP A 59 -6.40 -24.74 -7.79
C ASP A 59 -5.05 -24.04 -8.00
N GLY A 60 -3.94 -24.60 -7.47
CA GLY A 60 -2.58 -24.14 -7.70
C GLY A 60 -2.05 -23.12 -6.72
N ASN A 61 -2.78 -22.82 -5.62
CA ASN A 61 -2.17 -22.04 -4.54
C ASN A 61 -1.12 -22.87 -3.80
N LYS A 62 -0.02 -22.22 -3.36
CA LYS A 62 1.08 -22.92 -2.72
C LYS A 62 1.61 -22.14 -1.52
N TYR A 63 1.74 -22.81 -0.38
CA TYR A 63 2.49 -22.32 0.76
C TYR A 63 3.77 -23.14 0.96
N VAL A 64 4.88 -22.47 1.19
CA VAL A 64 6.16 -23.06 1.56
C VAL A 64 6.68 -22.31 2.78
N GLY A 65 6.85 -22.99 3.90
CA GLY A 65 7.29 -22.32 5.12
C GLY A 65 7.12 -23.14 6.37
N GLU A 66 7.13 -22.43 7.48
CA GLU A 66 6.98 -23.03 8.81
C GLU A 66 5.53 -23.32 9.13
N TRP A 67 5.33 -24.46 9.80
CA TRP A 67 4.06 -24.95 10.29
C TRP A 67 4.13 -25.23 11.79
N LYS A 68 3.06 -25.00 12.48
CA LYS A 68 2.90 -25.32 13.90
C LYS A 68 1.49 -25.80 14.16
N ASP A 69 1.35 -27.03 14.66
CA ASP A 69 0.08 -27.64 15.05
C ASP A 69 -0.98 -27.52 13.95
N GLY A 70 -0.61 -27.87 12.70
CA GLY A 70 -1.45 -27.83 11.51
C GLY A 70 -1.67 -26.47 10.88
N LYS A 71 -1.08 -25.38 11.41
CA LYS A 71 -1.27 -24.01 10.96
C LYS A 71 0.01 -23.40 10.40
N LYS A 72 -0.10 -22.53 9.39
CA LYS A 72 1.00 -21.69 8.93
C LYS A 72 1.48 -20.81 10.07
N HIS A 73 2.78 -20.85 10.32
CA HIS A 73 3.43 -20.13 11.41
C HIS A 73 4.83 -19.68 10.99
N GLY A 74 5.49 -18.83 11.80
CA GLY A 74 6.86 -18.41 11.52
C GLY A 74 7.03 -17.77 10.13
N ARG A 75 8.10 -18.08 9.41
CA ARG A 75 8.37 -17.54 8.08
C ARG A 75 7.86 -18.45 6.97
N GLY A 76 7.23 -17.85 5.97
CA GLY A 76 6.75 -18.61 4.82
C GLY A 76 6.45 -17.76 3.58
N THR A 77 6.31 -18.46 2.46
CA THR A 77 5.94 -17.92 1.17
C THR A 77 4.59 -18.49 0.78
N PHE A 78 3.60 -17.65 0.51
CA PHE A 78 2.34 -18.03 -0.11
C PHE A 78 2.30 -17.49 -1.53
N THR A 79 2.07 -18.37 -2.49
CA THR A 79 1.90 -18.02 -3.91
C THR A 79 0.49 -18.39 -4.31
N TYR A 80 -0.29 -17.42 -4.73
CA TYR A 80 -1.63 -17.62 -5.28
C TYR A 80 -1.55 -18.10 -6.73
N ALA A 81 -2.51 -18.90 -7.17
CA ALA A 81 -2.64 -19.30 -8.56
C ALA A 81 -2.72 -18.10 -9.54
N SER A 82 -3.25 -16.97 -9.05
CA SER A 82 -3.26 -15.70 -9.79
C SER A 82 -1.89 -15.06 -10.03
N GLY A 83 -0.82 -15.60 -9.41
CA GLY A 83 0.54 -15.04 -9.46
C GLY A 83 0.86 -14.04 -8.35
N THR A 84 -0.11 -13.66 -7.52
CA THR A 84 0.16 -12.86 -6.31
C THR A 84 1.03 -13.67 -5.36
N LYS A 85 2.05 -13.03 -4.75
CA LYS A 85 2.98 -13.68 -3.83
C LYS A 85 3.11 -12.88 -2.53
N TYR A 86 3.05 -13.59 -1.42
CA TYR A 86 3.42 -13.06 -0.10
C TYR A 86 4.64 -13.80 0.44
N VAL A 87 5.61 -13.07 0.96
CA VAL A 87 6.79 -13.60 1.66
C VAL A 87 6.91 -12.86 2.99
N GLY A 88 6.81 -13.56 4.10
CA GLY A 88 6.84 -12.90 5.40
C GLY A 88 6.48 -13.81 6.56
N GLU A 89 6.09 -13.17 7.65
CA GLU A 89 5.75 -13.84 8.90
C GLU A 89 4.27 -14.22 8.94
N TRP A 90 4.01 -15.35 9.59
CA TRP A 90 2.70 -15.95 9.77
C TRP A 90 2.47 -16.29 11.24
N LYS A 91 1.26 -16.13 11.70
CA LYS A 91 0.82 -16.53 13.02
C LYS A 91 -0.57 -17.17 12.91
N ASP A 92 -0.66 -18.48 13.22
CA ASP A 92 -1.91 -19.24 13.24
C ASP A 92 -2.75 -19.02 11.96
N ASP A 93 -2.16 -19.30 10.78
CA ASP A 93 -2.70 -19.13 9.42
C ASP A 93 -2.86 -17.68 8.95
N VAL A 94 -2.59 -16.68 9.78
CA VAL A 94 -2.79 -15.27 9.47
C VAL A 94 -1.45 -14.58 9.21
N ILE A 95 -1.38 -13.77 8.16
CA ILE A 95 -0.23 -12.89 7.89
C ILE A 95 -0.02 -11.95 9.08
N HIS A 96 1.21 -11.91 9.60
CA HIS A 96 1.58 -11.09 10.76
C HIS A 96 3.04 -10.60 10.61
N GLY A 97 3.48 -9.66 11.47
CA GLY A 97 4.88 -9.20 11.49
C GLY A 97 5.35 -8.59 10.17
N GLN A 98 6.60 -8.81 9.80
CA GLN A 98 7.20 -8.24 8.60
C GLN A 98 6.91 -9.09 7.36
N GLY A 99 6.55 -8.43 6.25
CA GLY A 99 6.27 -9.15 5.03
C GLY A 99 6.33 -8.31 3.76
N THR A 100 6.36 -9.03 2.64
CA THR A 100 6.32 -8.48 1.28
C THR A 100 5.19 -9.14 0.52
N ALA A 101 4.24 -8.35 0.04
CA ALA A 101 3.25 -8.77 -0.95
C ALA A 101 3.63 -8.20 -2.33
N THR A 102 3.58 -9.05 -3.35
CA THR A 102 3.83 -8.66 -4.75
C THR A 102 2.66 -9.13 -5.59
N LEU A 103 2.08 -8.24 -6.38
CA LEU A 103 0.98 -8.52 -7.30
C LEU A 103 1.53 -8.90 -8.69
N PRO A 104 0.73 -9.54 -9.56
CA PRO A 104 1.15 -9.90 -10.91
C PRO A 104 1.57 -8.72 -11.80
N ASP A 105 1.00 -7.53 -11.54
CA ASP A 105 1.36 -6.29 -12.25
C ASP A 105 2.70 -5.68 -11.79
N GLY A 106 3.37 -6.30 -10.81
CA GLY A 106 4.61 -5.80 -10.21
C GLY A 106 4.41 -4.83 -9.05
N SER A 107 3.18 -4.45 -8.74
CA SER A 107 2.88 -3.66 -7.53
C SER A 107 3.31 -4.41 -6.27
N LYS A 108 3.89 -3.67 -5.30
CA LYS A 108 4.52 -4.28 -4.14
C LYS A 108 4.20 -3.49 -2.87
N TYR A 109 3.91 -4.22 -1.80
CA TYR A 109 3.96 -3.71 -0.43
C TYR A 109 5.09 -4.38 0.34
N VAL A 110 5.84 -3.62 1.10
CA VAL A 110 6.87 -4.10 2.06
C VAL A 110 6.62 -3.40 3.38
N GLY A 111 6.40 -4.14 4.44
CA GLY A 111 6.14 -3.52 5.75
C GLY A 111 5.51 -4.48 6.75
N GLU A 112 4.98 -3.88 7.79
CA GLU A 112 4.35 -4.58 8.89
C GLU A 112 2.92 -5.02 8.56
N TYR A 113 2.55 -6.18 9.07
CA TYR A 113 1.20 -6.73 9.04
C TYR A 113 0.73 -7.07 10.45
N LYS A 114 -0.53 -6.85 10.70
CA LYS A 114 -1.22 -7.27 11.91
C LYS A 114 -2.57 -7.85 11.53
N ASP A 115 -2.84 -9.08 11.98
CA ASP A 115 -4.11 -9.78 11.76
C ASP A 115 -4.55 -9.73 10.28
N GLY A 116 -3.60 -10.04 9.36
CA GLY A 116 -3.81 -10.09 7.91
C GLY A 116 -3.86 -8.74 7.20
N ARG A 117 -3.70 -7.61 7.91
CA ARG A 117 -3.80 -6.27 7.35
C ARG A 117 -2.49 -5.50 7.46
N GLN A 118 -2.21 -4.64 6.50
CA GLN A 118 -1.10 -3.68 6.58
C GLN A 118 -1.23 -2.85 7.86
N HIS A 119 -0.14 -2.76 8.62
CA HIS A 119 -0.09 -2.04 9.89
C HIS A 119 1.31 -1.42 10.07
N GLY A 120 1.48 -0.54 11.08
CA GLY A 120 2.81 0.02 11.38
C GLY A 120 3.46 0.72 10.19
N GLN A 121 4.76 0.54 10.00
CA GLN A 121 5.51 1.14 8.90
C GLN A 121 5.45 0.28 7.65
N GLY A 122 5.26 0.94 6.48
CA GLY A 122 5.22 0.23 5.21
C GLY A 122 5.54 1.11 4.00
N THR A 123 5.94 0.42 2.93
CA THR A 123 6.19 1.01 1.62
C THR A 123 5.31 0.32 0.59
N VAL A 124 4.49 1.09 -0.13
CA VAL A 124 3.82 0.66 -1.35
C VAL A 124 4.55 1.23 -2.55
N THR A 125 4.80 0.40 -3.56
CA THR A 125 5.22 0.83 -4.89
C THR A 125 4.24 0.21 -5.89
N LEU A 126 3.54 1.04 -6.65
CA LEU A 126 2.57 0.59 -7.65
C LEU A 126 3.24 0.48 -9.02
N ALA A 127 2.75 -0.42 -9.86
CA ALA A 127 3.17 -0.54 -11.27
C ALA A 127 3.03 0.78 -12.05
N SER A 128 2.06 1.61 -11.65
CA SER A 128 1.86 2.96 -12.19
C SER A 128 3.00 3.94 -11.90
N GLY A 129 3.98 3.59 -11.02
CA GLY A 129 5.06 4.46 -10.57
C GLY A 129 4.76 5.26 -9.29
N ASN A 130 3.52 5.21 -8.78
CA ASN A 130 3.20 5.83 -7.49
C ASN A 130 3.92 5.09 -6.36
N LYS A 131 4.48 5.84 -5.41
CA LYS A 131 5.12 5.27 -4.22
C LYS A 131 4.66 5.98 -2.96
N TYR A 132 4.31 5.20 -1.95
CA TYR A 132 4.04 5.70 -0.60
C TYR A 132 4.98 5.04 0.40
N VAL A 133 5.48 5.83 1.36
CA VAL A 133 6.26 5.37 2.51
C VAL A 133 5.66 6.02 3.74
N GLY A 134 5.22 5.23 4.70
CA GLY A 134 4.60 5.80 5.91
C GLY A 134 3.86 4.78 6.75
N GLN A 135 3.06 5.31 7.64
CA GLN A 135 2.30 4.53 8.62
C GLN A 135 1.00 3.99 8.01
N TYR A 136 0.65 2.79 8.44
CA TYR A 136 -0.61 2.11 8.15
C TYR A 136 -1.33 1.74 9.44
N LYS A 137 -2.64 1.75 9.40
CA LYS A 137 -3.51 1.21 10.45
C LYS A 137 -4.67 0.48 9.79
N ASP A 138 -4.81 -0.81 10.10
CA ASP A 138 -5.90 -1.68 9.62
C ASP A 138 -6.09 -1.63 8.10
N GLY A 139 -4.96 -1.68 7.35
CA GLY A 139 -4.92 -1.68 5.89
C GLY A 139 -5.01 -0.31 5.22
N LYS A 140 -5.07 0.79 5.99
CA LYS A 140 -5.21 2.15 5.46
C LYS A 140 -4.01 3.01 5.81
N LYS A 141 -3.61 3.92 4.90
CA LYS A 141 -2.63 4.98 5.20
C LYS A 141 -3.13 5.78 6.41
N HIS A 142 -2.26 5.95 7.40
CA HIS A 142 -2.58 6.62 8.66
C HIS A 142 -1.32 7.31 9.20
N GLY A 143 -1.49 8.25 10.15
CA GLY A 143 -0.34 8.91 10.76
C GLY A 143 0.53 9.66 9.74
N ARG A 144 1.85 9.61 9.86
CA ARG A 144 2.78 10.31 8.96
C ARG A 144 3.18 9.46 7.77
N GLY A 145 3.26 10.11 6.59
CA GLY A 145 3.71 9.45 5.37
C GLY A 145 4.15 10.42 4.29
N ALA A 146 4.87 9.87 3.31
CA ALA A 146 5.30 10.57 2.11
C ALA A 146 4.85 9.80 0.88
N GLU A 147 4.35 10.53 -0.12
CA GLU A 147 3.88 9.97 -1.37
C GLU A 147 4.55 10.68 -2.55
N VAL A 148 5.03 9.91 -3.50
CA VAL A 148 5.53 10.37 -4.79
C VAL A 148 4.59 9.80 -5.86
N TYR A 149 3.98 10.66 -6.63
CA TYR A 149 3.08 10.29 -7.71
C TYR A 149 3.84 10.04 -9.01
N ALA A 150 3.31 9.21 -9.89
CA ALA A 150 3.87 8.97 -11.22
C ALA A 150 4.07 10.26 -12.02
N SER A 151 3.24 11.27 -11.77
CA SER A 151 3.38 12.61 -12.35
C SER A 151 4.64 13.36 -11.87
N GLY A 152 5.34 12.87 -10.84
CA GLY A 152 6.45 13.56 -10.17
C GLY A 152 6.04 14.46 -9.01
N ASN A 153 4.75 14.72 -8.82
CA ASN A 153 4.25 15.45 -7.66
C ASN A 153 4.58 14.69 -6.38
N LYS A 154 4.76 15.42 -5.27
CA LYS A 154 5.08 14.84 -3.97
C LYS A 154 4.16 15.37 -2.89
N TYR A 155 3.89 14.54 -1.91
CA TYR A 155 3.25 14.96 -0.67
C TYR A 155 4.02 14.37 0.52
N SER A 156 4.16 15.15 1.57
CA SER A 156 4.67 14.69 2.87
C SER A 156 3.84 15.33 3.97
N GLY A 157 3.23 14.50 4.82
CA GLY A 157 2.33 15.00 5.86
C GLY A 157 1.56 13.90 6.56
N SER A 158 0.48 14.30 7.20
CA SER A 158 -0.40 13.39 7.93
C SER A 158 -1.47 12.78 7.03
N TYR A 159 -1.87 11.55 7.37
CA TYR A 159 -2.94 10.79 6.74
C TYR A 159 -3.94 10.31 7.79
N LEU A 160 -5.20 10.27 7.42
CA LEU A 160 -6.28 9.66 8.17
C LEU A 160 -7.14 8.83 7.21
N ASN A 161 -7.15 7.51 7.38
CA ASN A 161 -7.94 6.57 6.58
C ASN A 161 -7.78 6.81 5.07
N ASP A 162 -6.52 6.69 4.57
CA ASP A 162 -6.09 6.89 3.18
C ASP A 162 -6.12 8.32 2.65
N LYS A 163 -6.66 9.28 3.39
CA LYS A 163 -6.79 10.66 2.95
C LYS A 163 -5.75 11.56 3.64
N LYS A 164 -5.21 12.54 2.89
CA LYS A 164 -4.39 13.61 3.45
C LYS A 164 -5.21 14.34 4.53
N HIS A 165 -4.60 14.55 5.70
CA HIS A 165 -5.26 15.16 6.85
C HIS A 165 -4.24 15.88 7.74
N GLY A 166 -4.68 16.88 8.54
CA GLY A 166 -3.77 17.64 9.39
C GLY A 166 -2.71 18.40 8.60
N GLN A 167 -1.50 18.52 9.11
CA GLN A 167 -0.41 19.26 8.46
C GLN A 167 0.27 18.47 7.37
N GLY A 168 0.57 19.15 6.24
CA GLY A 168 1.28 18.54 5.14
C GLY A 168 1.80 19.51 4.09
N THR A 169 2.76 19.03 3.31
CA THR A 169 3.39 19.75 2.20
C THR A 169 3.14 19.00 0.89
N SER A 170 2.57 19.68 -0.10
CA SER A 170 2.60 19.24 -1.50
C SER A 170 3.59 20.05 -2.30
N THR A 171 4.36 19.36 -3.15
CA THR A 171 5.24 19.99 -4.15
C THR A 171 4.83 19.44 -5.51
N TYR A 172 4.62 20.35 -6.45
CA TYR A 172 4.16 20.05 -7.80
C TYR A 172 5.32 20.17 -8.79
N THR A 173 5.21 19.48 -9.92
CA THR A 173 6.28 19.45 -10.94
C THR A 173 6.47 20.76 -11.69
N ASP A 174 5.46 21.62 -11.69
CA ASP A 174 5.54 23.00 -12.21
C ASP A 174 6.30 23.96 -11.31
N GLY A 175 6.73 23.49 -10.11
CA GLY A 175 7.44 24.29 -9.10
C GLY A 175 6.55 24.87 -8.01
N ASP A 176 5.24 24.72 -8.12
CA ASP A 176 4.30 25.14 -7.10
C ASP A 176 4.47 24.34 -5.81
N LYS A 177 4.12 24.95 -4.68
CA LYS A 177 4.20 24.33 -3.36
C LYS A 177 3.07 24.78 -2.45
N TYR A 178 2.44 23.83 -1.78
CA TYR A 178 1.52 24.12 -0.68
C TYR A 178 2.07 23.57 0.64
N VAL A 179 2.00 24.39 1.70
CA VAL A 179 2.31 24.01 3.08
C VAL A 179 1.15 24.45 3.95
N GLY A 180 0.49 23.54 4.62
CA GLY A 180 -0.67 23.89 5.44
C GLY A 180 -1.51 22.71 5.85
N GLU A 181 -2.73 23.03 6.25
CA GLU A 181 -3.71 22.07 6.75
C GLU A 181 -4.44 21.37 5.59
N TRP A 182 -4.77 20.11 5.86
CA TRP A 182 -5.50 19.21 4.95
C TRP A 182 -6.68 18.59 5.70
N LYS A 183 -7.79 18.45 5.04
CA LYS A 183 -8.98 17.75 5.54
C LYS A 183 -9.60 16.94 4.42
N GLU A 184 -9.78 15.63 4.64
CA GLU A 184 -10.39 14.71 3.66
C GLU A 184 -9.74 14.76 2.26
N GLY A 185 -8.42 14.96 2.20
CA GLY A 185 -7.66 15.03 0.95
C GLY A 185 -7.55 16.41 0.31
N GLN A 186 -8.25 17.43 0.83
CA GLN A 186 -8.32 18.77 0.31
C GLN A 186 -7.57 19.78 1.20
N ARG A 187 -6.97 20.83 0.61
CA ARG A 187 -6.40 21.96 1.36
C ARG A 187 -7.51 22.62 2.17
N HIS A 188 -7.25 22.85 3.45
CA HIS A 188 -8.22 23.37 4.40
C HIS A 188 -7.51 24.19 5.49
N GLY A 189 -8.25 24.86 6.38
CA GLY A 189 -7.67 25.61 7.50
C GLY A 189 -6.67 26.67 7.04
N HIS A 190 -5.50 26.77 7.69
CA HIS A 190 -4.46 27.73 7.33
C HIS A 190 -3.37 27.09 6.46
N GLY A 191 -2.88 27.86 5.48
CA GLY A 191 -1.81 27.38 4.61
C GLY A 191 -1.20 28.45 3.72
N THR A 192 -0.02 28.13 3.23
CA THR A 192 0.73 28.93 2.25
C THR A 192 0.80 28.18 0.94
N TYR A 193 0.36 28.79 -0.13
CA TYR A 193 0.63 28.37 -1.49
C TYR A 193 1.67 29.29 -2.11
N THR A 194 2.75 28.73 -2.60
CA THR A 194 3.80 29.43 -3.32
C THR A 194 3.76 28.96 -4.76
N PHE A 195 3.57 29.89 -5.67
CA PHE A 195 3.62 29.65 -7.12
C PHE A 195 5.06 29.60 -7.61
N SER A 196 5.28 28.96 -8.74
CA SER A 196 6.59 28.82 -9.36
C SER A 196 7.24 30.15 -9.77
N ASP A 197 6.42 31.16 -10.02
CA ASP A 197 6.86 32.53 -10.30
C ASP A 197 7.29 33.31 -9.05
N GLY A 198 7.16 32.73 -7.84
CA GLY A 198 7.45 33.34 -6.55
C GLY A 198 6.27 34.07 -5.91
N SER A 199 5.14 34.20 -6.58
CA SER A 199 3.90 34.69 -5.98
C SER A 199 3.46 33.78 -4.85
N LYS A 200 2.71 34.31 -3.87
CA LYS A 200 2.23 33.55 -2.71
C LYS A 200 0.84 33.93 -2.29
N TYR A 201 0.09 32.96 -1.83
CA TYR A 201 -1.06 33.17 -0.99
C TYR A 201 -0.80 32.60 0.40
N VAL A 202 -1.02 33.39 1.42
CA VAL A 202 -0.96 33.01 2.84
C VAL A 202 -2.30 33.32 3.47
N GLY A 203 -3.00 32.31 3.96
CA GLY A 203 -4.33 32.54 4.55
C GLY A 203 -5.14 31.27 4.73
N GLN A 204 -6.44 31.48 4.83
CA GLN A 204 -7.40 30.40 5.05
C GLN A 204 -7.78 29.69 3.75
N TRP A 205 -8.06 28.39 3.87
CA TRP A 205 -8.43 27.49 2.78
C TRP A 205 -9.69 26.72 3.13
N LYS A 206 -10.53 26.47 2.15
CA LYS A 206 -11.73 25.64 2.27
C LYS A 206 -11.93 24.86 0.96
N ASN A 207 -11.87 23.52 1.05
CA ASN A 207 -12.11 22.62 -0.07
C ASN A 207 -11.28 23.01 -1.32
N ASP A 208 -9.94 23.06 -1.14
CA ASP A 208 -8.94 23.41 -2.16
C ASP A 208 -8.95 24.86 -2.66
N LYS A 209 -9.85 25.71 -2.18
CA LYS A 209 -9.94 27.13 -2.57
C LYS A 209 -9.45 28.03 -1.45
N SER A 210 -8.74 29.11 -1.79
CA SER A 210 -8.49 30.19 -0.83
C SER A 210 -9.82 30.78 -0.37
N HIS A 211 -9.97 30.99 0.95
CA HIS A 211 -11.24 31.39 1.58
C HIS A 211 -10.92 32.17 2.88
N GLY A 212 -11.86 32.99 3.36
CA GLY A 212 -11.64 33.78 4.58
C GLY A 212 -10.44 34.74 4.46
N GLN A 213 -9.83 35.09 5.58
CA GLN A 213 -8.75 36.07 5.61
C GLN A 213 -7.46 35.54 5.01
N GLY A 214 -6.78 36.38 4.21
CA GLY A 214 -5.52 36.02 3.60
C GLY A 214 -4.84 37.17 2.85
N THR A 215 -3.62 36.88 2.41
CA THR A 215 -2.77 37.81 1.65
C THR A 215 -2.27 37.13 0.40
N ASP A 216 -2.53 37.72 -0.76
CA ASP A 216 -1.78 37.43 -1.99
C ASP A 216 -0.62 38.38 -2.10
N THR A 217 0.56 37.86 -2.40
CA THR A 217 1.75 38.65 -2.76
C THR A 217 2.18 38.21 -4.15
N PHE A 218 2.17 39.13 -5.10
CA PHE A 218 2.57 38.82 -6.48
C PHE A 218 4.08 39.06 -6.68
N ALA A 219 4.73 38.24 -7.51
CA ALA A 219 6.16 38.35 -7.81
C ALA A 219 6.56 39.75 -8.32
N THR A 220 5.65 40.45 -8.98
CA THR A 220 5.84 41.82 -9.48
C THR A 220 5.71 42.92 -8.42
N GLY A 221 5.38 42.54 -7.17
CA GLY A 221 5.33 43.41 -5.99
C GLY A 221 3.96 43.90 -5.52
N PRO A 222 2.88 43.93 -6.31
CA PRO A 222 1.53 44.17 -5.81
C PRO A 222 1.08 43.10 -4.80
N MET A 223 0.12 43.47 -3.96
CA MET A 223 -0.46 42.54 -2.99
C MET A 223 -1.95 42.78 -2.77
N TYR A 224 -2.67 41.75 -2.41
CA TYR A 224 -4.04 41.85 -1.91
C TYR A 224 -4.06 41.40 -0.45
N VAL A 225 -4.76 42.14 0.41
CA VAL A 225 -4.97 41.77 1.82
C VAL A 225 -6.46 41.87 2.13
N GLY A 226 -7.06 40.79 2.56
CA GLY A 226 -8.48 40.80 2.90
C GLY A 226 -9.11 39.43 2.88
N GLU A 227 -10.45 39.44 2.86
CA GLU A 227 -11.26 38.24 2.79
C GLU A 227 -11.36 37.72 1.37
N LYS A 228 -11.23 36.40 1.21
CA LYS A 228 -11.50 35.67 -0.04
C LYS A 228 -12.73 34.80 0.10
N LYS A 229 -13.47 34.65 -0.99
CA LYS A 229 -14.59 33.73 -1.11
C LYS A 229 -14.42 32.88 -2.38
N ASP A 230 -14.29 31.56 -2.18
CA ASP A 230 -14.11 30.58 -3.25
C ASP A 230 -12.98 30.91 -4.24
N GLY A 231 -11.85 31.37 -3.74
CA GLY A 231 -10.64 31.68 -4.51
C GLY A 231 -10.56 33.12 -5.01
N LYS A 232 -11.61 33.94 -4.85
CA LYS A 232 -11.66 35.34 -5.35
C LYS A 232 -11.57 36.33 -4.18
N PRO A 233 -10.96 37.53 -4.39
CA PRO A 233 -11.11 38.65 -3.47
C PRO A 233 -12.58 38.95 -3.20
N TRP A 234 -12.92 39.15 -1.90
CA TRP A 234 -14.31 39.45 -1.49
C TRP A 234 -14.42 40.81 -0.81
N GLU A 235 -13.70 40.98 0.31
CA GLU A 235 -13.59 42.23 1.06
C GLU A 235 -12.11 42.51 1.36
N GLY A 236 -11.59 43.70 1.01
CA GLY A 236 -10.20 44.02 1.29
C GLY A 236 -9.59 45.06 0.37
N ASN A 237 -8.28 45.16 0.41
CA ASN A 237 -7.50 46.16 -0.31
C ASN A 237 -6.45 45.53 -1.22
N GLU A 238 -6.29 46.16 -2.41
CA GLU A 238 -5.16 45.88 -3.29
C GLU A 238 -4.14 47.02 -3.18
N TYR A 239 -2.87 46.64 -3.11
CA TYR A 239 -1.76 47.55 -2.92
C TYR A 239 -0.79 47.46 -4.11
N ASN A 240 -0.19 48.60 -4.49
CA ASN A 240 0.93 48.58 -5.42
C ASN A 240 2.25 48.14 -4.70
N LYS A 241 3.35 48.05 -5.47
CA LYS A 241 4.67 47.69 -4.97
C LYS A 241 5.21 48.63 -3.85
N ASN A 242 4.74 49.89 -3.82
CA ASN A 242 5.09 50.88 -2.80
C ASN A 242 4.15 50.86 -1.57
N ARG A 243 3.27 49.84 -1.48
CA ARG A 243 2.26 49.65 -0.43
C ARG A 243 1.20 50.71 -0.35
N ASN A 244 0.96 51.47 -1.45
CA ASN A 244 -0.19 52.38 -1.56
C ASN A 244 -1.40 51.58 -1.99
N VAL A 245 -2.56 51.83 -1.40
CA VAL A 245 -3.84 51.25 -1.80
C VAL A 245 -4.20 51.78 -3.18
N ILE A 246 -4.48 50.87 -4.12
CA ILE A 246 -4.86 51.22 -5.52
C ILE A 246 -6.26 50.75 -5.88
N ALA A 247 -6.84 49.84 -5.10
CA ALA A 247 -8.21 49.42 -5.21
C ALA A 247 -8.74 48.85 -3.90
N THR A 248 -10.04 48.93 -3.71
CA THR A 248 -10.77 48.22 -2.65
C THR A 248 -11.68 47.18 -3.27
N TYR A 249 -12.00 46.15 -2.49
CA TYR A 249 -13.00 45.15 -2.86
C TYR A 249 -14.14 45.18 -1.83
N SER A 250 -15.37 45.17 -2.29
CA SER A 250 -16.55 45.00 -1.49
C SER A 250 -17.54 44.09 -2.20
N GLU A 251 -17.95 43.00 -1.50
CA GLU A 251 -18.79 41.93 -2.06
C GLU A 251 -18.25 41.35 -3.39
N GLY A 252 -16.92 41.28 -3.50
CA GLY A 252 -16.24 40.79 -4.72
C GLY A 252 -16.11 41.80 -5.85
N VAL A 253 -16.64 43.03 -5.68
CA VAL A 253 -16.54 44.08 -6.68
C VAL A 253 -15.30 44.94 -6.44
N LYS A 254 -14.42 45.03 -7.44
CA LYS A 254 -13.23 45.89 -7.44
C LYS A 254 -13.61 47.35 -7.69
N LYS A 255 -13.19 48.25 -6.81
CA LYS A 255 -13.33 49.70 -6.92
C LYS A 255 -11.92 50.33 -6.95
N PRO A 256 -11.42 50.79 -8.10
CA PRO A 256 -10.14 51.50 -8.19
C PRO A 256 -10.16 52.79 -7.34
N ILE A 257 -9.00 53.13 -6.79
CA ILE A 257 -8.76 54.40 -6.12
C ILE A 257 -7.96 55.25 -7.09
N ASN A 258 -8.54 56.44 -7.44
CA ASN A 258 -7.91 57.41 -8.35
C ASN A 258 -6.83 58.19 -7.62
#